data_b248bfb40e764ccd0fd63388ae76c707
#
_entry.id   b248bfb40e764ccd0fd63388ae76c707
#
_cell.length_a   1.000
_cell.length_b   1.000
_cell.length_c   1.000
_cell.angle_alpha   90.00
_cell.angle_beta   90.00
_cell.angle_gamma   90.00
#
_symmetry.space_group_name_H-M   'P 1'
#
loop_
_entity.id
_entity.type
_entity.pdbx_description
1 polymer ?
#
loop_
_entity_poly.entity_id
_entity_poly.type
_entity_poly.pdbx_seq_one_letter_code
_entity_poly.pdbx_strand_id
1 'polypeptide(L)'
;GERMKMELIAALIHEPRVLFLDEPTIGLDVVSQKRVREFLRVYNEQHHIVTLLTSHYMQDIQELCHRVLVIDRGKIFFDGPLEDIVDRFADHKIVSLTFETQVTCDFSRFGEVMEQTPVSVQLKVPRAEVTATCRRLLDECDVSDINVQEVPVEEVIRQLFGERREVSNGTQIRAVAETVR
;
A
#
# COMPACT_ATOMS: atom_id res chain seq x y z
N GLY A 1 -10.24 3.77 -22.53
CA GLY A 1 -11.15 4.40 -21.56
C GLY A 1 -12.63 4.14 -21.85
N GLU A 2 -13.14 4.53 -23.01
CA GLU A 2 -14.58 4.37 -23.32
C GLU A 2 -14.99 2.88 -23.38
N ARG A 3 -14.18 2.04 -23.97
CA ARG A 3 -14.43 0.60 -24.05
C ARG A 3 -14.58 -0.02 -22.66
N MET A 4 -13.66 0.26 -21.74
CA MET A 4 -13.69 -0.25 -20.37
C MET A 4 -14.96 0.19 -19.64
N LYS A 5 -15.40 1.45 -19.80
CA LYS A 5 -16.65 1.93 -19.21
C LYS A 5 -17.87 1.15 -19.74
N MET A 6 -17.90 0.87 -21.05
CA MET A 6 -18.98 0.09 -21.65
C MET A 6 -18.98 -1.37 -21.19
N GLU A 7 -17.81 -1.98 -21.04
CA GLU A 7 -17.68 -3.34 -20.50
C GLU A 7 -18.17 -3.40 -19.04
N LEU A 8 -17.83 -2.39 -18.22
CA LEU A 8 -18.30 -2.29 -16.85
C LEU A 8 -19.84 -2.13 -16.77
N ILE A 9 -20.42 -1.26 -17.60
CA ILE A 9 -21.88 -1.08 -17.70
C ILE A 9 -22.55 -2.42 -18.10
N ALA A 10 -22.02 -3.10 -19.10
CA ALA A 10 -22.54 -4.38 -19.56
C ALA A 10 -22.50 -5.46 -18.46
N ALA A 11 -21.44 -5.47 -17.64
CA ALA A 11 -21.29 -6.38 -16.52
C ALA A 11 -22.26 -6.11 -15.36
N LEU A 12 -22.77 -4.89 -15.25
CA LEU A 12 -23.61 -4.46 -14.13
C LEU A 12 -25.11 -4.35 -14.48
N ILE A 13 -25.48 -4.28 -15.76
CA ILE A 13 -26.86 -4.03 -16.21
C ILE A 13 -27.85 -5.10 -15.74
N HIS A 14 -27.38 -6.32 -15.46
CA HIS A 14 -28.19 -7.45 -15.04
C HIS A 14 -28.17 -7.66 -13.50
N GLU A 15 -27.63 -6.70 -12.75
CA GLU A 15 -27.57 -6.70 -11.29
C GLU A 15 -26.97 -7.98 -10.71
N PRO A 16 -25.71 -8.29 -11.04
CA PRO A 16 -25.08 -9.54 -10.61
C PRO A 16 -24.92 -9.59 -9.09
N ARG A 17 -25.02 -10.75 -8.49
CA ARG A 17 -24.69 -10.98 -7.07
C ARG A 17 -23.18 -11.12 -6.83
N VAL A 18 -22.45 -11.51 -7.86
CA VAL A 18 -20.98 -11.66 -7.86
C VAL A 18 -20.41 -10.98 -9.09
N LEU A 19 -19.43 -10.13 -8.91
CA LEU A 19 -18.75 -9.38 -9.95
C LEU A 19 -17.26 -9.73 -9.96
N PHE A 20 -16.74 -10.11 -11.12
CA PHE A 20 -15.32 -10.34 -11.33
C PHE A 20 -14.74 -9.19 -12.17
N LEU A 21 -13.75 -8.49 -11.65
CA LEU A 21 -13.07 -7.39 -12.29
C LEU A 21 -11.58 -7.71 -12.44
N ASP A 22 -11.16 -7.88 -13.68
CA ASP A 22 -9.73 -8.09 -13.99
C ASP A 22 -9.14 -6.77 -14.49
N GLU A 23 -8.29 -6.14 -13.65
CA GLU A 23 -7.60 -4.89 -13.94
C GLU A 23 -8.54 -3.75 -14.41
N PRO A 24 -9.59 -3.37 -13.66
CA PRO A 24 -10.66 -2.50 -14.17
C PRO A 24 -10.23 -1.05 -14.43
N THR A 25 -9.06 -0.64 -13.99
CA THR A 25 -8.55 0.73 -14.18
C THR A 25 -7.35 0.80 -15.13
N ILE A 26 -6.92 -0.36 -15.68
CA ILE A 26 -5.77 -0.41 -16.57
C ILE A 26 -5.96 0.44 -17.83
N GLY A 27 -4.93 1.20 -18.19
CA GLY A 27 -4.96 2.04 -19.40
C GLY A 27 -5.86 3.28 -19.32
N LEU A 28 -6.40 3.59 -18.14
CA LEU A 28 -7.13 4.83 -17.89
C LEU A 28 -6.18 5.92 -17.37
N ASP A 29 -6.52 7.17 -17.68
CA ASP A 29 -5.90 8.33 -17.04
C ASP A 29 -6.31 8.42 -15.55
N VAL A 30 -5.52 9.14 -14.73
CA VAL A 30 -5.70 9.23 -13.27
C VAL A 30 -7.11 9.70 -12.88
N VAL A 31 -7.70 10.63 -13.62
CA VAL A 31 -9.05 11.16 -13.35
C VAL A 31 -10.11 10.09 -13.63
N SER A 32 -9.95 9.36 -14.73
CA SER A 32 -10.84 8.26 -15.11
C SER A 32 -10.72 7.09 -14.14
N GLN A 33 -9.51 6.73 -13.68
CA GLN A 33 -9.30 5.71 -12.65
C GLN A 33 -10.06 6.07 -11.36
N LYS A 34 -9.90 7.30 -10.87
CA LYS A 34 -10.62 7.77 -9.68
C LYS A 34 -12.14 7.66 -9.83
N ARG A 35 -12.67 8.05 -10.99
CA ARG A 35 -14.13 7.95 -11.25
C ARG A 35 -14.62 6.50 -11.27
N VAL A 36 -13.85 5.58 -11.84
CA VAL A 36 -14.20 4.15 -11.84
C VAL A 36 -14.19 3.59 -10.42
N ARG A 37 -13.17 3.90 -9.62
CA ARG A 37 -13.13 3.48 -8.21
C ARG A 37 -14.31 4.01 -7.41
N GLU A 38 -14.58 5.32 -7.50
CA GLU A 38 -15.72 5.94 -6.84
C GLU A 38 -17.05 5.26 -7.22
N PHE A 39 -17.25 5.03 -8.52
CA PHE A 39 -18.45 4.36 -9.03
C PHE A 39 -18.57 2.94 -8.48
N LEU A 40 -17.50 2.13 -8.50
CA LEU A 40 -17.50 0.76 -8.00
C LEU A 40 -17.78 0.71 -6.49
N ARG A 41 -17.20 1.63 -5.72
CA ARG A 41 -17.42 1.76 -4.29
C ARG A 41 -18.90 2.05 -4.00
N VAL A 42 -19.46 3.09 -4.63
CA VAL A 42 -20.86 3.48 -4.44
C VAL A 42 -21.82 2.36 -4.88
N TYR A 43 -21.53 1.73 -6.03
CA TYR A 43 -22.36 0.62 -6.53
C TYR A 43 -22.36 -0.56 -5.54
N ASN A 44 -21.20 -0.90 -5.00
CA ASN A 44 -21.08 -1.99 -4.04
C ASN A 44 -21.78 -1.67 -2.70
N GLU A 45 -21.67 -0.45 -2.19
CA GLU A 45 -22.38 0.02 -1.00
C GLU A 45 -23.91 -0.06 -1.18
N GLN A 46 -24.42 0.22 -2.38
CA GLN A 46 -25.86 0.20 -2.66
C GLN A 46 -26.43 -1.19 -2.90
N HIS A 47 -25.68 -2.05 -3.59
CA HIS A 47 -26.18 -3.35 -4.04
C HIS A 47 -25.66 -4.53 -3.21
N HIS A 48 -24.67 -4.31 -2.33
CA HIS A 48 -24.07 -5.33 -1.46
C HIS A 48 -23.65 -6.60 -2.22
N ILE A 49 -23.01 -6.42 -3.38
CA ILE A 49 -22.53 -7.52 -4.20
C ILE A 49 -21.17 -8.02 -3.73
N VAL A 50 -20.86 -9.27 -3.99
CA VAL A 50 -19.51 -9.80 -3.81
C VAL A 50 -18.67 -9.42 -5.01
N THR A 51 -17.64 -8.59 -4.81
CA THR A 51 -16.72 -8.20 -5.88
C THR A 51 -15.35 -8.84 -5.67
N LEU A 52 -14.90 -9.58 -6.68
CA LEU A 52 -13.52 -10.07 -6.76
C LEU A 52 -12.77 -9.21 -7.77
N LEU A 53 -11.72 -8.54 -7.30
CA LEU A 53 -10.93 -7.59 -8.06
C LEU A 53 -9.50 -8.10 -8.21
N THR A 54 -8.94 -8.07 -9.42
CA THR A 54 -7.49 -8.12 -9.61
C THR A 54 -6.99 -6.73 -9.98
N SER A 55 -5.91 -6.27 -9.39
CA SER A 55 -5.23 -5.03 -9.79
C SER A 55 -3.75 -5.10 -9.44
N HIS A 56 -2.93 -4.44 -10.25
CA HIS A 56 -1.53 -4.12 -9.93
C HIS A 56 -1.37 -2.65 -9.47
N TYR A 57 -2.45 -1.86 -9.51
CA TYR A 57 -2.50 -0.53 -8.90
C TYR A 57 -2.93 -0.67 -7.44
N MET A 58 -2.00 -0.40 -6.53
CA MET A 58 -2.27 -0.52 -5.10
C MET A 58 -3.42 0.37 -4.64
N GLN A 59 -3.59 1.51 -5.29
CA GLN A 59 -4.68 2.44 -4.99
C GLN A 59 -6.07 1.83 -5.22
N ASP A 60 -6.23 0.95 -6.23
CA ASP A 60 -7.49 0.23 -6.44
C ASP A 60 -7.77 -0.71 -5.26
N ILE A 61 -6.73 -1.40 -4.79
CA ILE A 61 -6.83 -2.32 -3.67
C ILE A 61 -7.17 -1.57 -2.39
N GLN A 62 -6.48 -0.46 -2.10
CA GLN A 62 -6.70 0.34 -0.89
C GLN A 62 -8.10 0.99 -0.85
N GLU A 63 -8.60 1.46 -1.98
CA GLU A 63 -9.89 2.17 -2.03
C GLU A 63 -11.10 1.23 -2.14
N LEU A 64 -10.93 0.02 -2.71
CA LEU A 64 -12.06 -0.87 -3.03
C LEU A 64 -12.11 -2.13 -2.17
N CYS A 65 -11.00 -2.51 -1.52
CA CYS A 65 -10.86 -3.84 -0.97
C CYS A 65 -10.64 -3.82 0.55
N HIS A 66 -11.47 -4.55 1.29
CA HIS A 66 -11.28 -4.76 2.73
C HIS A 66 -10.45 -6.01 3.04
N ARG A 67 -10.50 -7.02 2.18
CA ARG A 67 -9.76 -8.28 2.30
C ARG A 67 -8.94 -8.52 1.06
N VAL A 68 -7.71 -8.96 1.24
CA VAL A 68 -6.75 -9.20 0.17
C VAL A 68 -6.24 -10.63 0.22
N LEU A 69 -6.22 -11.27 -0.93
CA LEU A 69 -5.58 -12.57 -1.15
C LEU A 69 -4.30 -12.33 -1.95
N VAL A 70 -3.16 -12.60 -1.34
CA VAL A 70 -1.87 -12.54 -2.04
C VAL A 70 -1.51 -13.95 -2.50
N ILE A 71 -1.33 -14.12 -3.81
CA ILE A 71 -1.01 -15.41 -4.42
C ILE A 71 0.43 -15.38 -4.92
N ASP A 72 1.23 -16.34 -4.47
CA ASP A 72 2.60 -16.56 -4.95
C ASP A 72 2.77 -18.02 -5.41
N ARG A 73 3.26 -18.21 -6.61
CA ARG A 73 3.51 -19.56 -7.23
C ARG A 73 2.34 -20.52 -7.09
N GLY A 74 1.12 -20.02 -7.31
CA GLY A 74 -0.10 -20.82 -7.26
C GLY A 74 -0.57 -21.20 -5.85
N LYS A 75 0.00 -20.60 -4.80
CA LYS A 75 -0.40 -20.78 -3.40
C LYS A 75 -0.83 -19.46 -2.79
N ILE A 76 -1.82 -19.51 -1.92
CA ILE A 76 -2.20 -18.35 -1.13
C ILE A 76 -1.09 -18.14 -0.09
N PHE A 77 -0.43 -16.99 -0.19
CA PHE A 77 0.61 -16.56 0.73
C PHE A 77 0.04 -15.76 1.90
N PHE A 78 -0.98 -14.94 1.61
CA PHE A 78 -1.67 -14.13 2.59
C PHE A 78 -3.17 -14.10 2.27
N ASP A 79 -3.99 -14.10 3.28
CA ASP A 79 -5.43 -13.97 3.23
C ASP A 79 -5.89 -13.21 4.46
N GLY A 80 -6.40 -12.00 4.30
CA GLY A 80 -6.83 -11.15 5.40
C GLY A 80 -7.02 -9.68 5.04
N PRO A 81 -7.27 -8.81 6.03
CA PRO A 81 -7.32 -7.36 5.84
C PRO A 81 -6.00 -6.83 5.30
N LEU A 82 -6.08 -5.79 4.46
CA LEU A 82 -4.89 -5.16 3.87
C LEU A 82 -3.94 -4.61 4.94
N GLU A 83 -4.49 -4.09 6.03
CA GLU A 83 -3.76 -3.52 7.16
C GLU A 83 -2.86 -4.55 7.84
N ASP A 84 -3.30 -5.79 7.93
CA ASP A 84 -2.56 -6.89 8.56
C ASP A 84 -1.28 -7.25 7.78
N ILE A 85 -1.17 -6.88 6.50
CA ILE A 85 0.07 -7.08 5.72
C ILE A 85 1.21 -6.27 6.33
N VAL A 86 0.96 -4.99 6.65
CA VAL A 86 1.98 -4.12 7.24
C VAL A 86 2.35 -4.63 8.63
N ASP A 87 1.36 -4.96 9.46
CA ASP A 87 1.61 -5.44 10.82
C ASP A 87 2.36 -6.77 10.87
N ARG A 88 2.11 -7.64 9.89
CA ARG A 88 2.70 -8.98 9.85
C ARG A 88 4.08 -9.04 9.20
N PHE A 89 4.34 -8.16 8.23
CA PHE A 89 5.52 -8.27 7.37
C PHE A 89 6.44 -7.06 7.42
N ALA A 90 5.99 -5.88 7.91
CA ALA A 90 6.88 -4.76 8.12
C ALA A 90 7.66 -4.92 9.42
N ASP A 91 8.97 -5.04 9.34
CA ASP A 91 9.88 -5.16 10.46
C ASP A 91 10.38 -3.80 11.00
N HIS A 92 10.04 -2.71 10.30
CA HIS A 92 10.51 -1.36 10.60
C HIS A 92 9.39 -0.33 10.45
N LYS A 93 9.67 0.90 10.90
CA LYS A 93 8.86 2.11 10.69
C LYS A 93 9.70 3.21 10.06
N ILE A 94 9.03 4.18 9.47
CA ILE A 94 9.67 5.38 8.94
C ILE A 94 9.55 6.48 9.99
N VAL A 95 10.70 7.02 10.41
CA VAL A 95 10.80 8.16 11.32
C VAL A 95 11.27 9.36 10.52
N SER A 96 10.41 10.36 10.38
CA SER A 96 10.70 11.61 9.69
C SER A 96 10.93 12.72 10.70
N LEU A 97 12.02 13.43 10.56
CA LEU A 97 12.40 14.56 11.41
C LEU A 97 12.51 15.83 10.58
N THR A 98 12.08 16.94 11.15
CA THR A 98 12.26 18.28 10.60
C THR A 98 13.01 19.15 11.60
N PHE A 99 13.86 20.04 11.11
CA PHE A 99 14.72 20.91 11.89
C PHE A 99 14.49 22.37 11.48
N GLU A 100 14.56 23.30 12.42
CA GLU A 100 14.46 24.74 12.10
C GLU A 100 15.71 25.28 11.40
N THR A 101 16.86 24.68 11.69
CA THR A 101 18.15 25.09 11.13
C THR A 101 18.84 23.89 10.47
N GLN A 102 19.85 24.18 9.65
CA GLN A 102 20.64 23.13 9.02
C GLN A 102 21.36 22.29 10.08
N VAL A 103 21.12 20.98 10.05
CA VAL A 103 21.71 20.03 11.00
C VAL A 103 22.86 19.25 10.34
N THR A 104 23.99 19.17 11.06
CA THR A 104 25.18 18.39 10.71
C THR A 104 25.31 17.19 11.66
N CYS A 105 24.28 16.37 11.77
CA CYS A 105 24.31 15.16 12.59
C CYS A 105 24.53 13.93 11.72
N ASP A 106 25.29 12.96 12.24
CA ASP A 106 25.38 11.64 11.62
C ASP A 106 24.18 10.78 12.02
N PHE A 107 23.18 10.75 11.16
CA PHE A 107 21.93 10.01 11.40
C PHE A 107 22.06 8.52 11.20
N SER A 108 23.13 8.02 10.58
CA SER A 108 23.34 6.57 10.34
C SER A 108 23.39 5.74 11.63
N ARG A 109 23.71 6.37 12.77
CA ARG A 109 23.71 5.72 14.12
C ARG A 109 22.32 5.52 14.71
N PHE A 110 21.27 6.08 14.09
CA PHE A 110 19.89 5.99 14.58
C PHE A 110 19.03 5.07 13.70
N GLY A 111 19.48 4.74 12.51
CA GLY A 111 18.80 3.90 11.57
C GLY A 111 19.35 4.04 10.16
N GLU A 112 18.77 3.34 9.21
CA GLU A 112 19.10 3.48 7.81
C GLU A 112 18.54 4.79 7.27
N VAL A 113 19.41 5.66 6.74
CA VAL A 113 18.99 6.96 6.16
C VAL A 113 18.39 6.73 4.79
N MET A 114 17.08 6.98 4.64
CA MET A 114 16.36 6.88 3.37
C MET A 114 16.50 8.14 2.53
N GLU A 115 16.29 9.28 3.17
CA GLU A 115 16.39 10.59 2.55
C GLU A 115 16.92 11.60 3.57
N GLN A 116 17.78 12.51 3.13
CA GLN A 116 18.31 13.58 3.95
C GLN A 116 18.42 14.87 3.16
N THR A 117 17.88 15.94 3.73
CA THR A 117 18.02 17.32 3.26
C THR A 117 18.71 18.16 4.33
N PRO A 118 19.05 19.43 4.08
CA PRO A 118 19.63 20.29 5.13
C PRO A 118 18.74 20.46 6.38
N VAL A 119 17.42 20.33 6.24
CA VAL A 119 16.43 20.61 7.31
C VAL A 119 15.48 19.44 7.57
N SER A 120 15.70 18.28 6.98
CA SER A 120 14.89 17.09 7.25
C SER A 120 15.67 15.80 7.04
N VAL A 121 15.26 14.74 7.72
CA VAL A 121 15.76 13.38 7.50
C VAL A 121 14.65 12.38 7.66
N GLN A 122 14.68 11.33 6.83
CA GLN A 122 13.84 10.15 6.97
C GLN A 122 14.71 8.93 7.27
N LEU A 123 14.35 8.23 8.34
CA LEU A 123 15.07 7.08 8.83
C LEU A 123 14.17 5.84 8.82
N LYS A 124 14.72 4.74 8.36
CA LYS A 124 14.14 3.41 8.54
C LYS A 124 14.64 2.86 9.87
N VAL A 125 13.73 2.61 10.80
CA VAL A 125 14.04 2.20 12.16
C VAL A 125 13.31 0.91 12.50
N PRO A 126 13.99 -0.14 13.01
CA PRO A 126 13.33 -1.38 13.44
C PRO A 126 12.17 -1.10 14.42
N ARG A 127 11.03 -1.78 14.25
CA ARG A 127 9.82 -1.56 15.08
C ARG A 127 10.11 -1.60 16.57
N ALA A 128 10.92 -2.56 17.00
CA ALA A 128 11.27 -2.75 18.42
C ALA A 128 12.09 -1.57 18.99
N GLU A 129 12.79 -0.83 18.15
CA GLU A 129 13.74 0.21 18.55
C GLU A 129 13.18 1.63 18.40
N VAL A 130 12.02 1.80 17.74
CA VAL A 130 11.45 3.13 17.40
C VAL A 130 11.39 4.05 18.62
N THR A 131 10.83 3.59 19.73
CA THR A 131 10.65 4.42 20.93
C THR A 131 11.99 4.85 21.53
N ALA A 132 12.96 3.94 21.59
CA ALA A 132 14.30 4.25 22.11
C ALA A 132 15.05 5.20 21.17
N THR A 133 14.94 4.97 19.87
CA THR A 133 15.58 5.80 18.84
C THR A 133 14.98 7.22 18.82
N CYS A 134 13.65 7.35 18.87
CA CYS A 134 13.01 8.68 18.96
C CYS A 134 13.45 9.46 20.20
N ARG A 135 13.55 8.81 21.36
CA ARG A 135 14.06 9.46 22.59
C ARG A 135 15.47 9.98 22.37
N ARG A 136 16.38 9.16 21.86
CA ARG A 136 17.77 9.56 21.58
C ARG A 136 17.86 10.69 20.58
N LEU A 137 17.04 10.67 19.54
CA LEU A 137 16.98 11.74 18.54
C LEU A 137 16.55 13.07 19.15
N LEU A 138 15.53 13.07 20.03
CA LEU A 138 15.07 14.26 20.73
C LEU A 138 16.06 14.77 21.78
N ASP A 139 16.86 13.88 22.40
CA ASP A 139 17.89 14.25 23.38
C ASP A 139 19.16 14.81 22.70
N GLU A 140 19.51 14.31 21.50
CA GLU A 140 20.77 14.62 20.84
C GLU A 140 20.66 15.66 19.71
N CYS A 141 19.45 15.92 19.20
CA CYS A 141 19.20 16.82 18.07
C CYS A 141 18.11 17.83 18.43
N ASP A 142 18.24 19.07 17.94
CA ASP A 142 17.21 20.11 18.09
C ASP A 142 16.11 19.91 17.04
N VAL A 143 15.21 18.95 17.33
CA VAL A 143 14.12 18.53 16.42
C VAL A 143 12.93 19.47 16.58
N SER A 144 12.47 20.10 15.49
CA SER A 144 11.26 20.92 15.51
C SER A 144 9.97 20.10 15.32
N ASP A 145 10.04 18.99 14.56
CA ASP A 145 8.91 18.08 14.39
C ASP A 145 9.40 16.65 14.18
N ILE A 146 8.63 15.70 14.72
CA ILE A 146 8.86 14.27 14.56
C ILE A 146 7.58 13.56 14.15
N ASN A 147 7.64 12.80 13.07
CA ASN A 147 6.56 11.97 12.59
C ASN A 147 7.01 10.52 12.49
N VAL A 148 6.24 9.60 13.07
CA VAL A 148 6.46 8.16 13.00
C VAL A 148 5.31 7.52 12.23
N GLN A 149 5.61 6.89 11.12
CA GLN A 149 4.60 6.29 10.25
C GLN A 149 4.94 4.84 9.91
N GLU A 150 3.90 4.08 9.63
CA GLU A 150 4.05 2.74 9.08
C GLU A 150 4.65 2.79 7.68
N VAL A 151 5.33 1.72 7.30
CA VAL A 151 5.79 1.54 5.92
C VAL A 151 4.57 1.45 5.00
N PRO A 152 4.57 2.14 3.85
CA PRO A 152 3.51 1.97 2.88
C PRO A 152 3.34 0.50 2.47
N VAL A 153 2.07 0.05 2.35
CA VAL A 153 1.76 -1.35 1.98
C VAL A 153 2.44 -1.75 0.67
N GLU A 154 2.53 -0.82 -0.26
CA GLU A 154 3.22 -1.01 -1.54
C GLU A 154 4.69 -1.41 -1.37
N GLU A 155 5.34 -0.79 -0.40
CA GLU A 155 6.76 -1.06 -0.10
C GLU A 155 6.91 -2.45 0.52
N VAL A 156 6.03 -2.80 1.49
CA VAL A 156 6.02 -4.12 2.12
C VAL A 156 5.78 -5.21 1.08
N ILE A 157 4.79 -5.03 0.20
CA ILE A 157 4.49 -5.97 -0.88
C ILE A 157 5.68 -6.05 -1.85
N ARG A 158 6.29 -4.91 -2.22
CA ARG A 158 7.47 -4.88 -3.10
C ARG A 158 8.64 -5.64 -2.49
N GLN A 159 8.91 -5.47 -1.21
CA GLN A 159 9.98 -6.19 -0.50
C GLN A 159 9.72 -7.69 -0.47
N LEU A 160 8.52 -8.12 -0.08
CA LEU A 160 8.13 -9.52 -0.04
C LEU A 160 8.30 -10.25 -1.39
N PHE A 161 8.06 -9.54 -2.49
CA PHE A 161 8.20 -10.08 -3.84
C PHE A 161 9.52 -9.72 -4.51
N GLY A 162 10.19 -8.64 -4.09
CA GLY A 162 11.48 -8.19 -4.61
C GLY A 162 12.62 -9.11 -4.17
N GLU A 163 12.71 -9.41 -2.90
CA GLU A 163 13.70 -10.35 -2.35
C GLU A 163 13.56 -11.77 -2.95
N ARG A 164 12.37 -12.12 -3.41
CA ARG A 164 12.11 -13.41 -4.08
C ARG A 164 12.33 -13.39 -5.60
N ARG A 165 12.39 -12.20 -6.24
CA ARG A 165 12.67 -12.06 -7.68
C ARG A 165 14.10 -12.32 -8.06
N GLU A 166 15.04 -12.15 -7.18
CA GLU A 166 16.44 -12.54 -7.44
C GLU A 166 16.60 -14.04 -7.60
N VAL A 167 15.58 -14.84 -7.24
CA VAL A 167 15.59 -16.31 -7.34
C VAL A 167 14.77 -16.86 -8.50
N SER A 168 13.85 -16.10 -9.13
CA SER A 168 13.10 -16.61 -10.30
C SER A 168 12.29 -15.54 -11.06
N ASN A 169 12.48 -15.47 -12.38
CA ASN A 169 11.65 -14.74 -13.34
C ASN A 169 10.21 -15.29 -13.34
N GLY A 170 9.22 -14.51 -12.90
CA GLY A 170 7.83 -14.79 -13.25
C GLY A 170 6.75 -14.75 -12.16
N THR A 171 6.81 -13.83 -11.21
CA THR A 171 5.70 -13.67 -10.25
C THR A 171 4.81 -12.50 -10.65
N GLN A 172 3.55 -12.78 -11.06
CA GLN A 172 2.49 -11.79 -11.16
C GLN A 172 1.81 -11.66 -9.80
N ILE A 173 1.79 -10.46 -9.25
CA ILE A 173 0.97 -10.14 -8.08
C ILE A 173 -0.48 -10.09 -8.56
N ARG A 174 -1.30 -10.99 -8.08
CA ARG A 174 -2.75 -10.91 -8.22
C ARG A 174 -3.33 -10.75 -6.82
N ALA A 175 -3.71 -9.53 -6.48
CA ALA A 175 -4.58 -9.31 -5.34
C ALA A 175 -6.00 -9.68 -5.79
N VAL A 176 -6.60 -10.63 -5.11
CA VAL A 176 -8.02 -10.95 -5.24
C VAL A 176 -8.69 -10.36 -4.02
N ALA A 177 -9.52 -9.37 -4.21
CA ALA A 177 -10.17 -8.69 -3.12
C ALA A 177 -11.65 -9.07 -3.07
N GLU A 178 -12.11 -9.38 -1.89
CA GLU A 178 -13.51 -9.62 -1.58
C GLU A 178 -14.03 -8.42 -0.76
N THR A 179 -15.09 -7.80 -1.26
CA THR A 179 -15.88 -6.89 -0.42
C THR A 179 -16.95 -7.71 0.28
N VAL A 180 -16.75 -7.99 1.55
CA VAL A 180 -17.78 -8.58 2.42
C VAL A 180 -18.25 -7.49 3.38
N ARG A 181 -19.59 -7.44 3.58
CA ARG A 181 -20.44 -6.63 4.46
C ARG A 181 -19.75 -5.81 5.55
#